data_39e57a4fcdbbd840286da332b98d99a5
#
_entry.id   39e57a4fcdbbd840286da332b98d99a5
#
_cell.length_a   1.000
_cell.length_b   1.000
_cell.length_c   1.000
_cell.angle_alpha   90.00
_cell.angle_beta   90.00
_cell.angle_gamma   90.00
#
_symmetry.space_group_name_H-M   'P 1'
#
loop_
_entity.id
_entity.type
_entity.pdbx_description
1 polymer ?
#
loop_
_entity_poly.entity_id
_entity_poly.type
_entity_poly.pdbx_seq_one_letter_code
_entity_poly.pdbx_strand_id
1 'polypeptide(L)'
;ADDADVIKLLKTLTFLSAPEISALETELRANPGARAAQKALAREMTLLVHGAERLAGALRASEVLFGGSLDGLGEADFADIVAEAPGKPLERARLAGPGSPLIDLLVHSGLCPSKGQARKDLEGGGIYVNNVRVTEPARLITEADVVFARHILLRKGKRSYCVLHLEG
;
A
#
# COMPACT_ATOMS: atom_id res chain seq x y z
N ALA A 1 14.89 14.42 -4.99
CA ALA A 1 15.52 15.73 -4.81
C ALA A 1 16.27 15.71 -3.47
N ASP A 2 17.46 16.26 -3.44
CA ASP A 2 18.22 16.47 -2.20
C ASP A 2 17.48 17.48 -1.32
N ASP A 3 17.65 17.37 0.00
CA ASP A 3 16.96 18.25 0.96
C ASP A 3 17.28 19.74 0.72
N ALA A 4 18.47 20.05 0.16
CA ALA A 4 18.88 21.38 -0.20
C ALA A 4 18.10 21.97 -1.41
N ASP A 5 17.63 21.13 -2.32
CA ASP A 5 16.96 21.55 -3.55
C ASP A 5 15.43 21.68 -3.40
N VAL A 6 14.84 21.00 -2.40
CA VAL A 6 13.38 20.90 -2.27
C VAL A 6 12.72 22.27 -2.10
N ILE A 7 13.32 23.18 -1.33
CA ILE A 7 12.78 24.51 -1.11
C ILE A 7 12.84 25.36 -2.40
N LYS A 8 13.91 25.21 -3.18
CA LYS A 8 14.02 25.87 -4.48
C LYS A 8 12.96 25.38 -5.45
N LEU A 9 12.74 24.04 -5.47
CA LEU A 9 11.71 23.42 -6.30
C LEU A 9 10.29 23.86 -5.89
N LEU A 10 10.00 23.96 -4.59
CA LEU A 10 8.73 24.51 -4.09
C LEU A 10 8.49 25.93 -4.61
N LYS A 11 9.50 26.81 -4.54
CA LYS A 11 9.40 28.19 -5.02
C LYS A 11 9.21 28.31 -6.54
N THR A 12 9.69 27.33 -7.30
CA THR A 12 9.73 27.41 -8.76
C THR A 12 8.59 26.66 -9.43
N LEU A 13 8.13 25.56 -8.83
CA LEU A 13 7.23 24.60 -9.45
C LEU A 13 5.85 24.52 -8.80
N THR A 14 5.61 25.25 -7.69
CA THR A 14 4.31 25.21 -7.01
C THR A 14 3.69 26.61 -6.90
N PHE A 15 2.39 26.64 -6.61
CA PHE A 15 1.65 27.88 -6.33
C PHE A 15 1.56 28.19 -4.83
N LEU A 16 2.35 27.52 -3.99
CA LEU A 16 2.41 27.81 -2.57
C LEU A 16 2.88 29.24 -2.31
N SER A 17 2.25 29.88 -1.35
CA SER A 17 2.63 31.24 -0.93
C SER A 17 4.00 31.27 -0.22
N ALA A 18 4.64 32.42 -0.21
CA ALA A 18 5.92 32.60 0.48
C ALA A 18 5.86 32.23 1.98
N PRO A 19 4.80 32.55 2.75
CA PRO A 19 4.65 32.11 4.13
C PRO A 19 4.59 30.59 4.29
N GLU A 20 3.86 29.87 3.41
CA GLU A 20 3.76 28.42 3.44
C GLU A 20 5.10 27.74 3.18
N ILE A 21 5.84 28.23 2.20
CA ILE A 21 7.19 27.74 1.88
C ILE A 21 8.16 28.01 3.04
N SER A 22 8.07 29.18 3.69
CA SER A 22 8.89 29.52 4.85
C SER A 22 8.60 28.62 6.06
N ALA A 23 7.34 28.25 6.27
CA ALA A 23 6.95 27.29 7.30
C ALA A 23 7.55 25.90 7.03
N LEU A 24 7.47 25.43 5.78
CA LEU A 24 8.07 24.16 5.35
C LEU A 24 9.60 24.15 5.46
N GLU A 25 10.26 25.28 5.17
CA GLU A 25 11.71 25.42 5.36
C GLU A 25 12.10 25.34 6.83
N THR A 26 11.32 25.97 7.70
CA THR A 26 11.54 25.91 9.15
C THR A 26 11.37 24.49 9.69
N GLU A 27 10.33 23.79 9.25
CA GLU A 27 10.06 22.41 9.64
C GLU A 27 11.14 21.44 9.11
N LEU A 28 11.60 21.64 7.87
CA LEU A 28 12.69 20.87 7.30
C LEU A 28 13.97 20.97 8.12
N ARG A 29 14.29 22.18 8.62
CA ARG A 29 15.46 22.38 9.50
C ARG A 29 15.29 21.78 10.88
N ALA A 30 14.07 21.85 11.46
CA ALA A 30 13.77 21.33 12.78
C ALA A 30 13.67 19.81 12.82
N ASN A 31 13.06 19.21 11.79
CA ASN A 31 12.81 17.77 11.70
C ASN A 31 12.95 17.24 10.25
N PRO A 32 14.18 17.08 9.76
CA PRO A 32 14.42 16.60 8.39
C PRO A 32 13.79 15.22 8.10
N GLY A 33 13.71 14.36 9.13
CA GLY A 33 13.16 13.01 9.03
C GLY A 33 11.67 12.96 8.73
N ALA A 34 10.91 14.00 9.04
CA ALA A 34 9.47 14.09 8.73
C ALA A 34 9.22 14.27 7.21
N ARG A 35 10.22 14.77 6.47
CA ARG A 35 10.17 15.02 5.02
C ARG A 35 8.96 15.86 4.59
N ALA A 36 8.57 16.84 5.42
CA ALA A 36 7.38 17.67 5.19
C ALA A 36 7.47 18.46 3.86
N ALA A 37 8.59 19.08 3.59
CA ALA A 37 8.81 19.83 2.36
C ALA A 37 8.77 18.93 1.10
N GLN A 38 9.34 17.72 1.17
CA GLN A 38 9.31 16.75 0.08
C GLN A 38 7.89 16.23 -0.19
N LYS A 39 7.13 15.98 0.88
CA LYS A 39 5.71 15.59 0.77
C LYS A 39 4.86 16.70 0.17
N ALA A 40 5.08 17.96 0.59
CA ALA A 40 4.40 19.11 0.04
C ALA A 40 4.71 19.27 -1.45
N LEU A 41 5.97 19.18 -1.87
CA LEU A 41 6.37 19.26 -3.27
C LEU A 41 5.70 18.14 -4.09
N ALA A 42 5.75 16.90 -3.62
CA ALA A 42 5.12 15.77 -4.30
C ALA A 42 3.61 15.97 -4.46
N ARG A 43 2.93 16.43 -3.40
CA ARG A 43 1.50 16.74 -3.42
C ARG A 43 1.16 17.80 -4.45
N GLU A 44 1.86 18.95 -4.42
CA GLU A 44 1.61 20.07 -5.33
C GLU A 44 1.88 19.68 -6.79
N MET A 45 2.95 18.95 -7.05
CA MET A 45 3.25 18.46 -8.39
C MET A 45 2.21 17.46 -8.89
N THR A 46 1.72 16.56 -8.03
CA THR A 46 0.65 15.61 -8.38
C THR A 46 -0.66 16.36 -8.67
N LEU A 47 -0.98 17.35 -7.84
CA LEU A 47 -2.16 18.19 -8.04
C LEU A 47 -2.11 18.93 -9.37
N LEU A 48 -0.96 19.51 -9.71
CA LEU A 48 -0.74 20.29 -10.93
C LEU A 48 -0.84 19.42 -12.19
N VAL A 49 -0.26 18.22 -12.16
CA VAL A 49 -0.16 17.35 -13.33
C VAL A 49 -1.39 16.45 -13.51
N HIS A 50 -1.96 15.95 -12.42
CA HIS A 50 -2.98 14.91 -12.43
C HIS A 50 -4.35 15.33 -11.89
N GLY A 51 -4.45 16.50 -11.27
CA GLY A 51 -5.68 17.02 -10.66
C GLY A 51 -5.96 16.47 -9.27
N ALA A 52 -6.97 17.06 -8.61
CA ALA A 52 -7.29 16.77 -7.21
C ALA A 52 -7.80 15.32 -6.98
N GLU A 53 -8.56 14.76 -7.92
CA GLU A 53 -9.11 13.40 -7.79
C GLU A 53 -8.00 12.35 -7.81
N ARG A 54 -7.05 12.49 -8.72
CA ARG A 54 -5.91 11.56 -8.79
C ARG A 54 -4.96 11.71 -7.61
N LEU A 55 -4.76 12.92 -7.10
CA LEU A 55 -4.02 13.13 -5.86
C LEU A 55 -4.69 12.41 -4.67
N ALA A 56 -6.01 12.55 -4.53
CA ALA A 56 -6.76 11.89 -3.47
C ALA A 56 -6.66 10.35 -3.58
N GLY A 57 -6.76 9.81 -4.80
CA GLY A 57 -6.58 8.37 -5.07
C GLY A 57 -5.19 7.89 -4.68
N ALA A 58 -4.13 8.59 -5.12
CA ALA A 58 -2.75 8.23 -4.80
C ALA A 58 -2.46 8.28 -3.29
N LEU A 59 -3.02 9.24 -2.56
CA LEU A 59 -2.89 9.33 -1.10
C LEU A 59 -3.58 8.14 -0.42
N ARG A 60 -4.82 7.81 -0.82
CA ARG A 60 -5.55 6.64 -0.29
C ARG A 60 -4.82 5.33 -0.60
N ALA A 61 -4.34 5.17 -1.83
CA ALA A 61 -3.54 4.01 -2.22
C ALA A 61 -2.30 3.86 -1.34
N SER A 62 -1.60 4.95 -1.09
CA SER A 62 -0.43 4.97 -0.20
C SER A 62 -0.81 4.56 1.23
N GLU A 63 -1.90 5.10 1.79
CA GLU A 63 -2.36 4.71 3.14
C GLU A 63 -2.65 3.22 3.23
N VAL A 64 -3.32 2.64 2.23
CA VAL A 64 -3.63 1.20 2.19
C VAL A 64 -2.36 0.36 2.14
N LEU A 65 -1.38 0.72 1.31
CA LEU A 65 -0.11 0.01 1.23
C LEU A 65 0.67 0.04 2.56
N PHE A 66 0.51 1.11 3.34
CA PHE A 66 1.11 1.22 4.68
C PHE A 66 0.24 0.63 5.81
N GLY A 67 -0.87 -0.01 5.48
CA GLY A 67 -1.71 -0.77 6.42
C GLY A 67 -2.97 -0.05 6.88
N GLY A 68 -3.39 1.00 6.19
CA GLY A 68 -4.70 1.61 6.36
C GLY A 68 -5.84 0.66 5.95
N SER A 69 -7.07 0.97 6.39
CA SER A 69 -8.24 0.18 6.02
C SER A 69 -8.51 0.24 4.50
N LEU A 70 -9.07 -0.85 3.97
CA LEU A 70 -9.66 -0.88 2.64
C LEU A 70 -11.08 -0.28 2.61
N ASP A 71 -11.65 0.04 3.79
CA ASP A 71 -12.99 0.59 3.89
C ASP A 71 -13.10 1.94 3.18
N GLY A 72 -14.09 2.06 2.31
CA GLY A 72 -14.31 3.27 1.54
C GLY A 72 -13.36 3.50 0.37
N LEU A 73 -12.46 2.56 0.09
CA LEU A 73 -11.63 2.59 -1.11
C LEU A 73 -12.48 2.22 -2.33
N GLY A 74 -12.40 3.02 -3.39
CA GLY A 74 -13.05 2.70 -4.66
C GLY A 74 -12.24 1.69 -5.48
N GLU A 75 -12.92 1.01 -6.41
CA GLU A 75 -12.24 0.06 -7.33
C GLU A 75 -11.14 0.74 -8.15
N ALA A 76 -11.36 1.98 -8.58
CA ALA A 76 -10.39 2.77 -9.32
C ALA A 76 -9.12 3.08 -8.49
N ASP A 77 -9.32 3.45 -7.21
CA ASP A 77 -8.21 3.72 -6.29
C ASP A 77 -7.41 2.43 -5.99
N PHE A 78 -8.11 1.29 -5.88
CA PHE A 78 -7.46 0.00 -5.69
C PHE A 78 -6.71 -0.46 -6.93
N ALA A 79 -7.19 -0.12 -8.13
CA ALA A 79 -6.49 -0.41 -9.38
C ALA A 79 -5.11 0.28 -9.44
N ASP A 80 -4.97 1.48 -8.89
CA ASP A 80 -3.67 2.17 -8.79
C ASP A 80 -2.72 1.40 -7.85
N ILE A 81 -3.22 0.84 -6.74
CA ILE A 81 -2.45 -0.04 -5.86
C ILE A 81 -1.97 -1.28 -6.60
N VAL A 82 -2.88 -1.92 -7.34
CA VAL A 82 -2.60 -3.14 -8.12
C VAL A 82 -1.54 -2.89 -9.18
N ALA A 83 -1.56 -1.72 -9.82
CA ALA A 83 -0.60 -1.36 -10.88
C ALA A 83 0.84 -1.24 -10.36
N GLU A 84 1.02 -0.82 -9.10
CA GLU A 84 2.34 -0.61 -8.49
C GLU A 84 2.79 -1.77 -7.59
N ALA A 85 1.85 -2.57 -7.10
CA ALA A 85 2.14 -3.67 -6.18
C ALA A 85 2.65 -4.92 -6.92
N PRO A 86 3.61 -5.67 -6.34
CA PRO A 86 3.92 -6.99 -6.83
C PRO A 86 2.67 -7.87 -6.89
N GLY A 87 2.35 -8.40 -8.06
CA GLY A 87 1.17 -9.22 -8.31
C GLY A 87 1.54 -10.67 -8.60
N LYS A 88 0.65 -11.60 -8.24
CA LYS A 88 0.73 -13.02 -8.60
C LYS A 88 -0.65 -13.54 -9.00
N PRO A 89 -0.74 -14.31 -10.09
CA PRO A 89 -1.98 -14.97 -10.46
C PRO A 89 -2.36 -16.04 -9.45
N LEU A 90 -3.65 -16.23 -9.25
CA LEU A 90 -4.22 -17.29 -8.44
C LEU A 90 -5.47 -17.84 -9.14
N GLU A 91 -5.50 -19.13 -9.41
CA GLU A 91 -6.70 -19.78 -9.93
C GLU A 91 -7.86 -19.67 -8.94
N ARG A 92 -8.97 -19.11 -9.38
CA ARG A 92 -10.17 -18.91 -8.55
C ARG A 92 -10.68 -20.22 -7.94
N ALA A 93 -10.55 -21.33 -8.69
CA ALA A 93 -10.92 -22.66 -8.24
C ALA A 93 -10.25 -23.06 -6.92
N ARG A 94 -9.07 -22.49 -6.59
CA ARG A 94 -8.38 -22.77 -5.32
C ARG A 94 -9.08 -22.18 -4.09
N LEU A 95 -9.97 -21.21 -4.29
CA LEU A 95 -10.78 -20.61 -3.22
C LEU A 95 -12.14 -21.32 -3.05
N ALA A 96 -12.51 -22.19 -3.99
CA ALA A 96 -13.75 -22.94 -3.92
C ALA A 96 -13.73 -23.99 -2.81
N GLY A 97 -14.93 -24.40 -2.36
CA GLY A 97 -15.09 -25.41 -1.29
C GLY A 97 -14.54 -24.91 0.05
N PRO A 98 -13.59 -25.63 0.68
CA PRO A 98 -13.03 -25.23 1.96
C PRO A 98 -12.09 -24.01 1.87
N GLY A 99 -11.70 -23.61 0.66
CA GLY A 99 -10.73 -22.54 0.43
C GLY A 99 -9.28 -23.02 0.40
N SER A 100 -8.35 -22.07 0.32
CA SER A 100 -6.91 -22.31 0.25
C SER A 100 -6.22 -21.96 1.56
N PRO A 101 -5.31 -22.79 2.09
CA PRO A 101 -4.56 -22.45 3.29
C PRO A 101 -3.75 -21.16 3.10
N LEU A 102 -3.88 -20.19 4.00
CA LEU A 102 -3.16 -18.92 3.95
C LEU A 102 -1.64 -19.13 3.88
N ILE A 103 -1.12 -20.14 4.58
CA ILE A 103 0.30 -20.51 4.55
C ILE A 103 0.77 -20.81 3.12
N ASP A 104 -0.04 -21.50 2.32
CA ASP A 104 0.31 -21.86 0.94
C ASP A 104 0.27 -20.61 0.03
N LEU A 105 -0.67 -19.70 0.25
CA LEU A 105 -0.75 -18.45 -0.47
C LEU A 105 0.41 -17.50 -0.12
N LEU A 106 0.88 -17.48 1.13
CA LEU A 106 2.06 -16.70 1.55
C LEU A 106 3.35 -17.18 0.87
N VAL A 107 3.48 -18.48 0.65
CA VAL A 107 4.62 -19.03 -0.11
C VAL A 107 4.45 -18.76 -1.60
N HIS A 108 3.25 -18.94 -2.15
CA HIS A 108 2.93 -18.67 -3.55
C HIS A 108 3.19 -17.21 -3.93
N SER A 109 2.79 -16.28 -3.07
CA SER A 109 3.02 -14.83 -3.26
C SER A 109 4.50 -14.42 -3.19
N GLY A 110 5.36 -15.27 -2.63
CA GLY A 110 6.76 -14.96 -2.37
C GLY A 110 7.01 -14.13 -1.09
N LEU A 111 5.97 -13.82 -0.31
CA LEU A 111 6.11 -13.10 0.96
C LEU A 111 6.83 -13.92 2.03
N CYS A 112 6.71 -15.24 1.95
CA CYS A 112 7.42 -16.16 2.83
C CYS A 112 8.19 -17.20 2.02
N PRO A 113 9.46 -17.50 2.37
CA PRO A 113 10.28 -18.45 1.62
C PRO A 113 9.86 -19.90 1.84
N SER A 114 9.12 -20.18 2.92
CA SER A 114 8.67 -21.54 3.27
C SER A 114 7.42 -21.54 4.13
N LYS A 115 6.71 -22.67 4.17
CA LYS A 115 5.54 -22.88 5.05
C LYS A 115 5.89 -22.74 6.55
N GLY A 116 7.08 -23.16 6.95
CA GLY A 116 7.55 -23.02 8.32
C GLY A 116 7.75 -21.54 8.71
N GLN A 117 8.31 -20.74 7.82
CA GLN A 117 8.44 -19.31 8.05
C GLN A 117 7.07 -18.62 8.04
N ALA A 118 6.17 -18.96 7.11
CA ALA A 118 4.82 -18.43 7.07
C ALA A 118 4.05 -18.69 8.38
N ARG A 119 4.18 -19.89 8.96
CA ARG A 119 3.59 -20.22 10.26
C ARG A 119 4.13 -19.34 11.39
N LYS A 120 5.45 -19.16 11.48
CA LYS A 120 6.07 -18.30 12.48
C LYS A 120 5.64 -16.84 12.34
N ASP A 121 5.54 -16.35 11.10
CA ASP A 121 5.14 -14.98 10.82
C ASP A 121 3.66 -14.75 11.18
N LEU A 122 2.78 -15.76 10.98
CA LEU A 122 1.38 -15.73 11.41
C LEU A 122 1.27 -15.69 12.93
N GLU A 123 1.91 -16.63 13.62
CA GLU A 123 1.92 -16.71 15.09
C GLU A 123 2.50 -15.43 15.72
N GLY A 124 3.50 -14.83 15.07
CA GLY A 124 4.08 -13.55 15.46
C GLY A 124 3.22 -12.32 15.15
N GLY A 125 2.05 -12.50 14.50
CA GLY A 125 1.12 -11.42 14.15
C GLY A 125 1.66 -10.47 13.07
N GLY A 126 2.62 -10.93 12.26
CA GLY A 126 3.23 -10.17 11.17
C GLY A 126 2.49 -10.25 9.84
N ILE A 127 1.41 -11.03 9.74
CA ILE A 127 0.66 -11.27 8.50
C ILE A 127 -0.70 -10.58 8.53
N TYR A 128 -1.07 -10.02 7.38
CA TYR A 128 -2.34 -9.34 7.16
C TYR A 128 -2.95 -9.80 5.83
N VAL A 129 -4.25 -10.03 5.85
CA VAL A 129 -5.10 -10.28 4.67
C VAL A 129 -6.04 -9.11 4.53
N ASN A 130 -6.03 -8.44 3.38
CA ASN A 130 -6.80 -7.21 3.17
C ASN A 130 -6.61 -6.18 4.30
N ASN A 131 -5.38 -6.05 4.79
CA ASN A 131 -4.94 -5.23 5.93
C ASN A 131 -5.53 -5.61 7.30
N VAL A 132 -6.31 -6.68 7.38
CA VAL A 132 -6.76 -7.27 8.66
C VAL A 132 -5.70 -8.26 9.14
N ARG A 133 -5.25 -8.08 10.40
CA ARG A 133 -4.24 -8.97 10.99
C ARG A 133 -4.78 -10.40 11.16
N VAL A 134 -3.98 -11.37 10.74
CA VAL A 134 -4.27 -12.79 10.92
C VAL A 134 -3.14 -13.45 11.70
N THR A 135 -3.49 -14.21 12.74
CA THR A 135 -2.55 -14.92 13.62
C THR A 135 -2.74 -16.43 13.59
N GLU A 136 -3.81 -16.91 12.97
CA GLU A 136 -4.17 -18.34 12.93
C GLU A 136 -3.45 -19.07 11.79
N PRO A 137 -2.55 -20.03 12.07
CA PRO A 137 -1.90 -20.82 11.02
C PRO A 137 -2.86 -21.69 10.21
N ALA A 138 -4.02 -22.06 10.78
CA ALA A 138 -5.04 -22.84 10.10
C ALA A 138 -6.03 -22.00 9.28
N ARG A 139 -5.83 -20.67 9.17
CA ARG A 139 -6.72 -19.79 8.39
C ARG A 139 -6.80 -20.25 6.95
N LEU A 140 -8.01 -20.44 6.48
CA LEU A 140 -8.34 -20.69 5.08
C LEU A 140 -8.83 -19.39 4.43
N ILE A 141 -8.39 -19.14 3.21
CA ILE A 141 -8.81 -18.04 2.37
C ILE A 141 -9.85 -18.55 1.39
N THR A 142 -10.96 -17.87 1.32
CA THR A 142 -12.13 -18.24 0.53
C THR A 142 -12.58 -17.08 -0.35
N GLU A 143 -13.64 -17.28 -1.13
CA GLU A 143 -14.28 -16.20 -1.91
C GLU A 143 -14.74 -14.99 -1.05
N ALA A 144 -15.02 -15.20 0.23
CA ALA A 144 -15.39 -14.11 1.15
C ALA A 144 -14.22 -13.14 1.44
N ASP A 145 -12.98 -13.55 1.21
CA ASP A 145 -11.79 -12.72 1.37
C ASP A 145 -11.44 -11.94 0.09
N VAL A 146 -12.19 -12.15 -1.00
CA VAL A 146 -11.93 -11.48 -2.27
C VAL A 146 -12.48 -10.05 -2.22
N VAL A 147 -11.64 -9.10 -2.57
CA VAL A 147 -12.01 -7.68 -2.70
C VAL A 147 -12.03 -7.27 -4.16
N PHE A 148 -12.89 -6.31 -4.52
CA PHE A 148 -13.03 -5.78 -5.87
C PHE A 148 -13.15 -6.90 -6.94
N ALA A 149 -13.97 -7.91 -6.64
CA ALA A 149 -14.34 -9.06 -7.47
C ALA A 149 -13.20 -10.02 -7.86
N ARG A 150 -11.92 -9.63 -7.74
CA ARG A 150 -10.81 -10.46 -8.23
C ARG A 150 -9.48 -10.32 -7.50
N HIS A 151 -9.43 -9.70 -6.35
CA HIS A 151 -8.14 -9.42 -5.69
C HIS A 151 -8.12 -9.86 -4.24
N ILE A 152 -6.94 -10.24 -3.76
CA ILE A 152 -6.66 -10.45 -2.34
C ILE A 152 -5.33 -9.75 -2.05
N LEU A 153 -5.32 -8.82 -1.11
CA LEU A 153 -4.10 -8.15 -0.67
C LEU A 153 -3.47 -8.92 0.49
N LEU A 154 -2.29 -9.44 0.28
CA LEU A 154 -1.46 -10.05 1.33
C LEU A 154 -0.35 -9.08 1.74
N ARG A 155 -0.12 -8.95 3.04
CA ARG A 155 0.95 -8.10 3.56
C ARG A 155 1.69 -8.78 4.70
N LYS A 156 3.02 -8.62 4.70
CA LYS A 156 3.91 -9.06 5.77
C LYS A 156 4.64 -7.84 6.35
N GLY A 157 4.39 -7.57 7.64
CA GLY A 157 4.95 -6.40 8.31
C GLY A 157 4.46 -5.09 7.68
N LYS A 158 5.35 -4.10 7.63
CA LYS A 158 5.02 -2.73 7.17
C LYS A 158 5.36 -2.45 5.71
N ARG A 159 6.19 -3.27 5.06
CA ARG A 159 6.81 -2.93 3.77
C ARG A 159 6.67 -3.99 2.68
N SER A 160 6.32 -5.21 3.04
CA SER A 160 6.22 -6.31 2.09
C SER A 160 4.76 -6.64 1.84
N TYR A 161 4.31 -6.55 0.61
CA TYR A 161 2.94 -6.84 0.18
C TYR A 161 2.93 -7.49 -1.20
N CYS A 162 1.87 -8.19 -1.50
CA CYS A 162 1.60 -8.81 -2.80
C CYS A 162 0.09 -8.85 -3.03
N VAL A 163 -0.33 -8.53 -4.23
CA VAL A 163 -1.73 -8.67 -4.66
C VAL A 163 -1.87 -9.99 -5.41
N LEU A 164 -2.76 -10.86 -4.96
CA LEU A 164 -3.18 -12.04 -5.71
C LEU A 164 -4.30 -11.64 -6.67
N HIS A 165 -4.14 -11.96 -7.94
CA HIS A 165 -5.12 -11.71 -9.00
C HIS A 165 -5.83 -13.01 -9.31
N LEU A 166 -7.15 -13.06 -9.13
CA LEU A 166 -7.94 -14.24 -9.45
C LEU A 166 -8.15 -14.35 -10.95
N GLU A 167 -7.83 -15.53 -11.46
CA GLU A 167 -8.00 -15.93 -12.87
C GLU A 167 -9.02 -17.08 -12.94
N GLY A 168 -9.91 -17.02 -13.94
CA GLY A 168 -10.93 -18.05 -14.19
C GLY A 168 -12.31 -17.69 -13.75
#